data_ff1a020dd4997af038812d563219a73c
#
_entry.id   ff1a020dd4997af038812d563219a73c
#
_cell.length_a   1.000
_cell.length_b   1.000
_cell.length_c   1.000
_cell.angle_alpha   90.00
_cell.angle_beta   90.00
_cell.angle_gamma   90.00
#
_symmetry.space_group_name_H-M   'P 1'
#
loop_
_entity.id
_entity.type
_entity.pdbx_description
1 polymer ?
#
loop_
_entity_poly.entity_id
_entity_poly.type
_entity_poly.pdbx_seq_one_letter_code
_entity_poly.pdbx_strand_id
1 'polypeptide(L)'
;NLLLPKYIYSNKGAAVITAADKKITYDQYDAKGNLVQYTPEAGVPVTIIWGYNKTQPIAKIENAAYASINPSLITAAQTASDTGTEDSLLAALTALRTGLPNAMVTTYTHKPIIGVSTITDPKGDKITYTYDSFSRLQKVKDKEGNILSENEYHYKN
;
A
#
# COMPACT_ATOMS: atom_id res chain seq x y z
N ASN A 1 13.08 -19.37 12.29
CA ASN A 1 13.43 -17.94 12.31
C ASN A 1 13.62 -17.47 10.88
N LEU A 2 12.82 -16.48 10.45
CA LEU A 2 13.01 -15.81 9.16
C LEU A 2 14.21 -14.85 9.28
N LEU A 3 15.16 -14.97 8.35
CA LEU A 3 16.22 -13.99 8.20
C LEU A 3 15.73 -12.88 7.30
N LEU A 4 15.53 -11.66 7.86
CA LEU A 4 14.96 -10.52 7.16
C LEU A 4 15.97 -9.36 7.14
N PRO A 5 16.03 -8.56 6.05
CA PRO A 5 16.92 -7.41 5.96
C PRO A 5 16.55 -6.36 7.01
N LYS A 6 17.55 -5.68 7.58
CA LYS A 6 17.34 -4.64 8.57
C LYS A 6 17.72 -3.24 8.07
N TYR A 7 18.71 -3.16 7.20
CA TYR A 7 19.23 -1.89 6.70
C TYR A 7 19.53 -1.95 5.21
N ILE A 8 19.37 -0.82 4.54
CA ILE A 8 19.95 -0.56 3.22
C ILE A 8 21.02 0.51 3.37
N TYR A 9 22.19 0.26 2.79
CA TYR A 9 23.29 1.20 2.71
C TYR A 9 23.58 1.53 1.24
N SER A 10 23.97 2.77 0.98
CA SER A 10 24.44 3.20 -0.34
C SER A 10 25.51 4.27 -0.18
N ASN A 11 26.66 4.02 -0.79
CA ASN A 11 27.72 5.02 -0.89
C ASN A 11 28.18 5.19 -2.34
N LYS A 12 28.86 6.30 -2.62
CA LYS A 12 29.42 6.60 -3.95
C LYS A 12 30.90 6.25 -3.99
N GLY A 13 31.23 5.00 -4.29
CA GLY A 13 32.59 4.57 -4.63
C GLY A 13 33.58 4.47 -3.45
N ALA A 14 33.12 4.55 -2.21
CA ALA A 14 33.95 4.30 -1.05
C ALA A 14 34.18 2.80 -0.83
N ALA A 15 35.39 2.42 -0.45
CA ALA A 15 35.72 1.01 -0.18
C ALA A 15 35.06 0.47 1.09
N VAL A 16 34.69 1.32 2.03
CA VAL A 16 34.12 0.97 3.33
C VAL A 16 32.77 1.62 3.51
N ILE A 17 31.75 0.80 3.84
CA ILE A 17 30.41 1.26 4.19
C ILE A 17 30.39 1.68 5.66
N THR A 18 29.92 2.89 5.94
CA THR A 18 29.83 3.47 7.28
C THR A 18 28.35 3.58 7.73
N ALA A 19 28.11 3.93 9.00
CA ALA A 19 26.77 4.20 9.50
C ALA A 19 26.10 5.41 8.79
N ALA A 20 26.91 6.36 8.28
CA ALA A 20 26.42 7.50 7.52
C ALA A 20 25.84 7.12 6.13
N ASP A 21 26.20 5.96 5.61
CA ASP A 21 25.72 5.47 4.32
C ASP A 21 24.36 4.77 4.42
N LYS A 22 23.79 4.67 5.62
CA LYS A 22 22.50 4.03 5.86
C LYS A 22 21.38 4.88 5.26
N LYS A 23 20.62 4.29 4.31
CA LYS A 23 19.54 4.96 3.58
C LYS A 23 18.16 4.56 4.05
N ILE A 24 18.00 3.32 4.49
CA ILE A 24 16.72 2.80 4.98
C ILE A 24 16.99 1.90 6.20
N THR A 25 16.14 2.05 7.20
CA THR A 25 15.98 1.10 8.29
C THR A 25 14.64 0.38 8.11
N TYR A 26 14.64 -0.94 8.04
CA TYR A 26 13.44 -1.75 8.13
C TYR A 26 13.15 -2.00 9.61
N ASP A 27 12.15 -1.28 10.14
CA ASP A 27 11.90 -1.21 11.59
C ASP A 27 11.13 -2.40 12.09
N GLN A 28 10.12 -2.85 11.32
CA GLN A 28 9.21 -3.90 11.78
C GLN A 28 8.70 -4.75 10.63
N TYR A 29 8.60 -6.05 10.91
CA TYR A 29 7.99 -7.06 10.06
C TYR A 29 6.86 -7.77 10.80
N ASP A 30 5.86 -8.26 10.07
CA ASP A 30 4.84 -9.15 10.64
C ASP A 30 5.32 -10.61 10.72
N ALA A 31 4.47 -11.47 11.27
CA ALA A 31 4.78 -12.90 11.43
C ALA A 31 4.94 -13.67 10.09
N LYS A 32 4.45 -13.12 8.97
CA LYS A 32 4.64 -13.67 7.62
C LYS A 32 5.91 -13.15 6.93
N GLY A 33 6.62 -12.21 7.56
CA GLY A 33 7.81 -11.56 6.99
C GLY A 33 7.48 -10.35 6.11
N ASN A 34 6.25 -9.87 6.12
CA ASN A 34 5.90 -8.65 5.41
C ASN A 34 6.44 -7.43 6.15
N LEU A 35 7.04 -6.50 5.42
CA LEU A 35 7.49 -5.24 5.97
C LEU A 35 6.29 -4.39 6.42
N VAL A 36 6.22 -4.07 7.70
CA VAL A 36 5.13 -3.28 8.30
C VAL A 36 5.53 -1.84 8.52
N GLN A 37 6.81 -1.59 8.84
CA GLN A 37 7.34 -0.23 8.99
C GLN A 37 8.78 -0.14 8.52
N TYR A 38 9.10 0.97 7.87
CA TYR A 38 10.48 1.36 7.57
C TYR A 38 10.67 2.86 7.73
N THR A 39 11.91 3.26 8.00
CA THR A 39 12.30 4.67 8.13
C THR A 39 13.40 4.96 7.11
N PRO A 40 13.16 5.87 6.13
CA PRO A 40 14.20 6.37 5.23
C PRO A 40 15.19 7.29 5.96
N GLU A 41 16.28 7.66 5.28
CA GLU A 41 17.33 8.56 5.80
C GLU A 41 16.75 9.88 6.35
N ALA A 42 15.68 10.40 5.73
CA ALA A 42 14.98 11.61 6.16
C ALA A 42 14.28 11.50 7.53
N GLY A 43 14.23 10.31 8.12
CA GLY A 43 13.71 10.06 9.46
C GLY A 43 12.18 10.02 9.59
N VAL A 44 11.44 10.13 8.48
CA VAL A 44 9.96 10.07 8.50
C VAL A 44 9.51 8.59 8.37
N PRO A 45 8.83 8.01 9.36
CA PRO A 45 8.42 6.62 9.29
C PRO A 45 7.34 6.42 8.22
N VAL A 46 7.42 5.27 7.55
CA VAL A 46 6.44 4.80 6.59
C VAL A 46 5.88 3.47 7.08
N THR A 47 4.57 3.43 7.28
CA THR A 47 3.85 2.24 7.70
C THR A 47 3.11 1.62 6.52
N ILE A 48 3.11 0.28 6.44
CA ILE A 48 2.36 -0.49 5.45
C ILE A 48 1.35 -1.38 6.19
N ILE A 49 0.08 -1.25 5.85
CA ILE A 49 -0.97 -2.14 6.34
C ILE A 49 -1.25 -3.18 5.27
N TRP A 50 -1.14 -4.46 5.66
CA TRP A 50 -1.38 -5.61 4.81
C TRP A 50 -2.77 -6.20 5.06
N GLY A 51 -3.50 -6.48 4.00
CA GLY A 51 -4.80 -7.14 3.99
C GLY A 51 -4.82 -8.34 3.04
N TYR A 52 -6.02 -8.82 2.68
CA TYR A 52 -6.20 -10.02 1.84
C TYR A 52 -5.41 -11.21 2.39
N ASN A 53 -5.65 -11.51 3.67
CA ASN A 53 -4.86 -12.50 4.43
C ASN A 53 -3.35 -12.19 4.46
N LYS A 54 -3.00 -10.91 4.50
CA LYS A 54 -1.62 -10.37 4.50
C LYS A 54 -0.84 -10.73 3.23
N THR A 55 -1.50 -10.76 2.09
CA THR A 55 -0.87 -10.99 0.77
C THR A 55 -0.74 -9.73 -0.06
N GLN A 56 -1.57 -8.70 0.20
CA GLN A 56 -1.58 -7.44 -0.54
C GLN A 56 -1.56 -6.24 0.41
N PRO A 57 -0.81 -5.17 0.08
CA PRO A 57 -0.88 -3.93 0.85
C PRO A 57 -2.23 -3.24 0.59
N ILE A 58 -2.90 -2.79 1.66
CA ILE A 58 -4.15 -2.03 1.60
C ILE A 58 -3.98 -0.56 1.98
N ALA A 59 -2.90 -0.21 2.69
CA ALA A 59 -2.54 1.17 2.94
C ALA A 59 -1.02 1.35 3.05
N LYS A 60 -0.54 2.52 2.55
CA LYS A 60 0.78 3.09 2.81
C LYS A 60 0.55 4.40 3.56
N ILE A 61 1.18 4.56 4.71
CA ILE A 61 0.98 5.69 5.61
C ILE A 61 2.35 6.32 5.88
N GLU A 62 2.56 7.54 5.40
CA GLU A 62 3.77 8.30 5.67
C GLU A 62 3.52 9.28 6.81
N ASN A 63 4.52 9.50 7.63
CA ASN A 63 4.48 10.34 8.83
C ASN A 63 3.60 9.77 9.97
N ALA A 64 3.49 8.45 10.07
CA ALA A 64 2.93 7.78 11.25
C ALA A 64 3.62 6.44 11.47
N ALA A 65 4.16 6.23 12.67
CA ALA A 65 4.69 4.93 13.07
C ALA A 65 3.54 3.94 13.31
N TYR A 66 3.76 2.66 13.02
CA TYR A 66 2.74 1.61 13.18
C TYR A 66 2.12 1.59 14.58
N ALA A 67 2.95 1.72 15.62
CA ALA A 67 2.51 1.74 17.02
C ALA A 67 1.66 2.96 17.41
N SER A 68 1.69 4.05 16.62
CA SER A 68 0.88 5.26 16.85
C SER A 68 -0.49 5.20 16.21
N ILE A 69 -0.74 4.23 15.34
CA ILE A 69 -2.03 4.06 14.65
C ILE A 69 -2.96 3.28 15.58
N ASN A 70 -4.22 3.75 15.70
CA ASN A 70 -5.22 3.04 16.49
C ASN A 70 -5.40 1.60 15.97
N PRO A 71 -5.12 0.57 16.80
CA PRO A 71 -5.20 -0.83 16.39
C PRO A 71 -6.57 -1.25 15.85
N SER A 72 -7.65 -0.64 16.36
CA SER A 72 -9.01 -0.96 15.89
C SER A 72 -9.23 -0.55 14.44
N LEU A 73 -8.61 0.55 13.97
CA LEU A 73 -8.70 0.99 12.57
C LEU A 73 -7.93 0.03 11.65
N ILE A 74 -6.77 -0.43 12.09
CA ILE A 74 -5.98 -1.44 11.36
C ILE A 74 -6.77 -2.74 11.25
N THR A 75 -7.29 -3.24 12.38
CA THR A 75 -8.06 -4.50 12.42
C THR A 75 -9.31 -4.40 11.57
N ALA A 76 -10.05 -3.28 11.61
CA ALA A 76 -11.25 -3.08 10.79
C ALA A 76 -10.93 -3.14 9.29
N ALA A 77 -9.85 -2.46 8.84
CA ALA A 77 -9.43 -2.49 7.45
C ALA A 77 -8.97 -3.90 7.01
N GLN A 78 -8.22 -4.59 7.84
CA GLN A 78 -7.78 -5.97 7.57
C GLN A 78 -8.96 -6.93 7.47
N THR A 79 -9.88 -6.91 8.45
CA THR A 79 -11.09 -7.76 8.43
C THR A 79 -11.95 -7.48 7.20
N ALA A 80 -12.15 -6.19 6.86
CA ALA A 80 -12.92 -5.83 5.67
C ALA A 80 -12.25 -6.32 4.37
N SER A 81 -10.92 -6.32 4.29
CA SER A 81 -10.20 -6.83 3.12
C SER A 81 -10.22 -8.36 3.04
N ASP A 82 -10.28 -9.06 4.18
CA ASP A 82 -10.18 -10.53 4.23
C ASP A 82 -11.53 -11.21 3.99
N THR A 83 -12.62 -10.62 4.51
CA THR A 83 -13.95 -11.26 4.54
C THR A 83 -15.10 -10.35 4.11
N GLY A 84 -14.84 -9.06 3.90
CA GLY A 84 -15.85 -8.07 3.54
C GLY A 84 -16.04 -7.88 2.04
N THR A 85 -16.88 -6.90 1.70
CA THR A 85 -17.04 -6.41 0.33
C THR A 85 -16.04 -5.28 0.04
N GLU A 86 -15.84 -4.93 -1.24
CA GLU A 86 -15.00 -3.78 -1.60
C GLU A 86 -15.52 -2.47 -0.98
N ASP A 87 -16.84 -2.27 -0.90
CA ASP A 87 -17.42 -1.09 -0.27
C ASP A 87 -17.15 -1.03 1.23
N SER A 88 -17.21 -2.17 1.93
CA SER A 88 -16.86 -2.25 3.36
C SER A 88 -15.37 -1.95 3.59
N LEU A 89 -14.49 -2.41 2.70
CA LEU A 89 -13.07 -2.10 2.75
C LEU A 89 -12.83 -0.61 2.49
N LEU A 90 -13.44 -0.02 1.47
CA LEU A 90 -13.33 1.42 1.17
C LEU A 90 -13.79 2.28 2.36
N ALA A 91 -14.88 1.88 3.04
CA ALA A 91 -15.36 2.58 4.24
C ALA A 91 -14.33 2.48 5.39
N ALA A 92 -13.77 1.30 5.65
CA ALA A 92 -12.76 1.09 6.69
C ALA A 92 -11.46 1.86 6.38
N LEU A 93 -11.02 1.89 5.12
CA LEU A 93 -9.85 2.66 4.67
C LEU A 93 -10.09 4.18 4.79
N THR A 94 -11.31 4.64 4.55
CA THR A 94 -11.71 6.05 4.78
C THR A 94 -11.64 6.39 6.26
N ALA A 95 -12.14 5.51 7.14
CA ALA A 95 -12.05 5.71 8.59
C ALA A 95 -10.58 5.73 9.07
N LEU A 96 -9.73 4.85 8.52
CA LEU A 96 -8.28 4.84 8.80
C LEU A 96 -7.64 6.18 8.42
N ARG A 97 -7.94 6.71 7.23
CA ARG A 97 -7.47 8.01 6.75
C ARG A 97 -7.91 9.15 7.67
N THR A 98 -9.21 9.19 8.01
CA THR A 98 -9.78 10.22 8.90
C THR A 98 -9.17 10.19 10.30
N GLY A 99 -8.81 9.00 10.79
CA GLY A 99 -8.12 8.82 12.07
C GLY A 99 -6.66 9.28 12.09
N LEU A 100 -6.09 9.68 10.93
CA LEU A 100 -4.68 10.05 10.76
C LEU A 100 -4.52 11.41 10.05
N PRO A 101 -5.04 12.52 10.61
CA PRO A 101 -5.12 13.82 9.93
C PRO A 101 -3.76 14.43 9.59
N ASN A 102 -2.69 14.03 10.29
CA ASN A 102 -1.32 14.54 10.09
C ASN A 102 -0.45 13.62 9.23
N ALA A 103 -0.98 12.50 8.73
CA ALA A 103 -0.26 11.54 7.91
C ALA A 103 -0.71 11.61 6.44
N MET A 104 0.19 11.24 5.54
CA MET A 104 -0.15 11.04 4.14
C MET A 104 -0.55 9.57 3.93
N VAL A 105 -1.84 9.33 3.71
CA VAL A 105 -2.40 7.99 3.60
C VAL A 105 -2.78 7.70 2.16
N THR A 106 -2.08 6.76 1.52
CA THR A 106 -2.48 6.16 0.24
C THR A 106 -3.11 4.81 0.50
N THR A 107 -4.27 4.53 -0.08
CA THR A 107 -4.99 3.27 0.13
C THR A 107 -5.22 2.52 -1.16
N TYR A 108 -5.31 1.20 -1.06
CA TYR A 108 -5.43 0.29 -2.19
C TYR A 108 -6.54 -0.73 -1.93
N THR A 109 -7.35 -1.02 -2.95
CA THR A 109 -8.18 -2.22 -3.00
C THR A 109 -7.74 -3.11 -4.16
N HIS A 110 -7.97 -4.41 -4.05
CA HIS A 110 -7.52 -5.37 -5.05
C HIS A 110 -8.66 -6.31 -5.45
N LYS A 111 -8.66 -6.70 -6.72
CA LYS A 111 -9.33 -7.92 -7.17
C LYS A 111 -8.31 -9.05 -7.02
N PRO A 112 -8.52 -10.02 -6.10
CA PRO A 112 -7.57 -11.10 -5.88
C PRO A 112 -7.17 -11.79 -7.19
N ILE A 113 -5.86 -12.07 -7.35
CA ILE A 113 -5.25 -12.71 -8.53
C ILE A 113 -5.24 -11.84 -9.79
N ILE A 114 -6.08 -10.81 -9.90
CA ILE A 114 -6.20 -9.98 -11.10
C ILE A 114 -5.33 -8.73 -10.99
N GLY A 115 -5.52 -7.92 -9.95
CA GLY A 115 -4.75 -6.68 -9.78
C GLY A 115 -5.43 -5.65 -8.88
N VAL A 116 -4.90 -4.44 -8.89
CA VAL A 116 -5.43 -3.31 -8.12
C VAL A 116 -6.79 -2.90 -8.67
N SER A 117 -7.79 -2.75 -7.80
CA SER A 117 -9.13 -2.25 -8.16
C SER A 117 -9.22 -0.73 -8.00
N THR A 118 -8.74 -0.19 -6.86
CA THR A 118 -8.68 1.25 -6.65
C THR A 118 -7.39 1.68 -5.98
N ILE A 119 -6.95 2.91 -6.28
CA ILE A 119 -5.93 3.63 -5.52
C ILE A 119 -6.54 4.95 -5.10
N THR A 120 -6.46 5.29 -3.81
CA THR A 120 -6.84 6.62 -3.33
C THR A 120 -5.61 7.29 -2.75
N ASP A 121 -5.22 8.43 -3.29
CA ASP A 121 -4.04 9.19 -2.89
C ASP A 121 -4.23 9.93 -1.56
N PRO A 122 -3.19 10.60 -0.99
CA PRO A 122 -3.32 11.34 0.27
C PRO A 122 -4.32 12.49 0.22
N LYS A 123 -4.63 13.05 -0.94
CA LYS A 123 -5.63 14.12 -1.11
C LYS A 123 -7.07 13.58 -1.14
N GLY A 124 -7.23 12.25 -1.29
CA GLY A 124 -8.53 11.61 -1.44
C GLY A 124 -8.96 11.42 -2.90
N ASP A 125 -8.09 11.71 -3.87
CA ASP A 125 -8.37 11.46 -5.28
C ASP A 125 -8.26 9.96 -5.56
N LYS A 126 -9.37 9.38 -6.04
CA LYS A 126 -9.50 7.95 -6.30
C LYS A 126 -9.34 7.65 -7.78
N ILE A 127 -8.48 6.71 -8.10
CA ILE A 127 -8.35 6.10 -9.42
C ILE A 127 -8.93 4.70 -9.36
N THR A 128 -9.76 4.34 -10.35
CA THR A 128 -10.40 3.01 -10.46
C THR A 128 -9.88 2.28 -11.69
N TYR A 129 -9.53 1.02 -11.51
CA TYR A 129 -9.04 0.12 -12.55
C TYR A 129 -10.11 -0.93 -12.85
N THR A 130 -10.48 -1.09 -14.10
CA THR A 130 -11.42 -2.11 -14.55
C THR A 130 -10.74 -3.09 -15.50
N TYR A 131 -11.15 -4.34 -15.43
CA TYR A 131 -10.56 -5.45 -16.16
C TYR A 131 -11.62 -6.12 -17.04
N ASP A 132 -11.21 -6.64 -18.18
CA ASP A 132 -12.07 -7.41 -19.07
C ASP A 132 -12.29 -8.85 -18.55
N SER A 133 -13.07 -9.64 -19.28
CA SER A 133 -13.37 -11.04 -18.92
C SER A 133 -12.15 -11.96 -18.91
N PHE A 134 -11.02 -11.53 -19.49
CA PHE A 134 -9.74 -12.23 -19.49
C PHE A 134 -8.77 -11.70 -18.44
N SER A 135 -9.27 -10.88 -17.48
CA SER A 135 -8.47 -10.27 -16.41
C SER A 135 -7.37 -9.31 -16.91
N ARG A 136 -7.53 -8.72 -18.10
CA ARG A 136 -6.62 -7.71 -18.65
C ARG A 136 -7.15 -6.32 -18.32
N LEU A 137 -6.26 -5.36 -18.03
CA LEU A 137 -6.64 -3.99 -17.75
C LEU A 137 -7.39 -3.38 -18.96
N GLN A 138 -8.65 -3.01 -18.72
CA GLN A 138 -9.51 -2.43 -19.77
C GLN A 138 -9.57 -0.91 -19.66
N LYS A 139 -9.88 -0.35 -18.48
CA LYS A 139 -10.04 1.09 -18.30
C LYS A 139 -9.44 1.55 -16.99
N VAL A 140 -8.92 2.78 -17.00
CA VAL A 140 -8.53 3.54 -15.82
C VAL A 140 -9.40 4.79 -15.78
N LYS A 141 -10.03 5.05 -14.63
CA LYS A 141 -10.94 6.17 -14.42
C LYS A 141 -10.53 7.00 -13.23
N ASP A 142 -10.78 8.32 -13.32
CA ASP A 142 -10.65 9.24 -12.19
C ASP A 142 -11.84 9.11 -11.21
N LYS A 143 -11.86 9.95 -10.17
CA LYS A 143 -12.90 9.98 -9.15
C LYS A 143 -14.27 10.44 -9.67
N GLU A 144 -14.29 11.22 -10.74
CA GLU A 144 -15.49 11.70 -11.44
C GLU A 144 -16.03 10.67 -12.45
N GLY A 145 -15.27 9.58 -12.71
CA GLY A 145 -15.63 8.52 -13.67
C GLY A 145 -15.15 8.78 -15.09
N ASN A 146 -14.38 9.86 -15.33
CA ASN A 146 -13.78 10.10 -16.63
C ASN A 146 -12.71 9.06 -16.96
N ILE A 147 -12.62 8.65 -18.20
CA ILE A 147 -11.63 7.68 -18.66
C ILE A 147 -10.28 8.38 -18.84
N LEU A 148 -9.28 7.95 -18.05
CA LEU A 148 -7.90 8.40 -18.16
C LEU A 148 -7.11 7.57 -19.17
N SER A 149 -7.44 6.28 -19.29
CA SER A 149 -6.83 5.35 -20.23
C SER A 149 -7.80 4.22 -20.55
N GLU A 150 -7.78 3.76 -21.78
CA GLU A 150 -8.54 2.61 -22.28
C GLU A 150 -7.66 1.74 -23.16
N ASN A 151 -7.74 0.42 -22.97
CA ASN A 151 -7.04 -0.58 -23.76
C ASN A 151 -8.05 -1.46 -24.50
N GLU A 152 -7.90 -1.57 -25.81
CA GLU A 152 -8.60 -2.54 -26.64
C GLU A 152 -7.63 -3.63 -27.08
N TYR A 153 -8.08 -4.89 -26.97
CA TYR A 153 -7.25 -6.05 -27.30
C TYR A 153 -7.82 -6.75 -28.54
N HIS A 154 -7.09 -6.70 -29.63
CA HIS A 154 -7.44 -7.37 -30.89
C HIS A 154 -6.64 -8.66 -31.03
N TYR A 155 -7.31 -9.77 -31.33
CA TYR A 155 -6.66 -11.00 -31.71
C TYR A 155 -6.50 -11.03 -33.24
N LYS A 156 -5.33 -11.42 -33.68
CA LYS A 156 -5.13 -11.71 -35.10
C LYS A 156 -5.77 -13.07 -35.39
N ASN A 157 -6.83 -13.08 -36.26
CA ASN A 157 -7.41 -14.29 -36.77
C ASN A 157 -6.43 -15.02 -37.69
#